data_a544ea5886a1c8421893ded59ad5831a
#
_entry.id   a544ea5886a1c8421893ded59ad5831a
#
_cell.length_a   1.000
_cell.length_b   1.000
_cell.length_c   1.000
_cell.angle_alpha   90.00
_cell.angle_beta   90.00
_cell.angle_gamma   90.00
#
_symmetry.space_group_name_H-M   'P 1'
#
loop_
_entity.id
_entity.type
_entity.pdbx_description
1 polymer ?
#
loop_
_entity_poly.entity_id
_entity_poly.type
_entity_poly.pdbx_seq_one_letter_code
_entity_poly.pdbx_strand_id
1 'polypeptide(L)'
;GSGLHVHMRIVKDGQNQMLKDGVLSETARKAIAGMMELAPSITAFGNTNPTSYFRLVPHQEAPTNVCWGDRNRSVLVRVPLGWAAKTDMCTLANPLENESHFDTSQKQTVEMRSPDGSADLYQLLAGLAVACRHGFEIENALDIAKRTYVNVNIHQKENEDKLKALAQLPDSCAASAECLQKQRTVFEQYHVFSPAMIDGIICK
;
A
#
# COMPACT_ATOMS: atom_id res chain seq x y z
N GLY A 1 -4.88 -12.59 14.36
CA GLY A 1 -3.52 -12.21 13.94
C GLY A 1 -3.33 -10.70 13.95
N SER A 2 -2.09 -10.25 14.02
CA SER A 2 -1.77 -8.83 14.04
C SER A 2 -1.32 -8.37 12.66
N GLY A 3 -1.87 -7.26 12.15
CA GLY A 3 -1.39 -6.63 10.93
C GLY A 3 -0.04 -5.94 11.13
N LEU A 4 0.77 -5.93 10.08
CA LEU A 4 1.96 -5.11 9.95
C LEU A 4 1.68 -4.04 8.89
N HIS A 5 1.50 -2.80 9.32
CA HIS A 5 1.20 -1.71 8.39
C HIS A 5 2.48 -0.96 8.03
N VAL A 6 2.77 -0.83 6.74
CA VAL A 6 3.97 -0.16 6.26
C VAL A 6 3.61 1.20 5.68
N HIS A 7 4.09 2.25 6.32
CA HIS A 7 3.94 3.62 5.84
C HIS A 7 5.12 4.01 4.96
N MET A 8 4.83 4.53 3.77
CA MET A 8 5.85 4.89 2.77
C MET A 8 5.61 6.29 2.23
N ARG A 9 6.69 6.94 1.84
CA ARG A 9 6.66 8.20 1.10
C ARG A 9 7.75 8.25 0.06
N ILE A 10 7.51 8.96 -1.02
CA ILE A 10 8.52 9.27 -2.03
C ILE A 10 9.15 10.62 -1.66
N VAL A 11 10.47 10.65 -1.64
CA VAL A 11 11.26 11.84 -1.35
C VAL A 11 12.15 12.13 -2.57
N LYS A 12 12.17 13.38 -3.02
CA LYS A 12 13.09 13.88 -4.04
C LYS A 12 13.70 15.18 -3.55
N ASP A 13 15.02 15.28 -3.61
CA ASP A 13 15.78 16.47 -3.19
C ASP A 13 15.44 16.90 -1.74
N GLY A 14 15.27 15.92 -0.84
CA GLY A 14 14.89 16.13 0.56
C GLY A 14 13.42 16.49 0.79
N GLN A 15 12.61 16.65 -0.26
CA GLN A 15 11.22 17.06 -0.16
C GLN A 15 10.26 15.87 -0.37
N ASN A 16 9.24 15.78 0.47
CA ASN A 16 8.16 14.80 0.33
C ASN A 16 7.31 15.09 -0.92
N GLN A 17 7.22 14.11 -1.80
CA GLN A 17 6.50 14.22 -3.07
C GLN A 17 5.07 13.70 -3.01
N MET A 18 4.56 13.36 -1.84
CA MET A 18 3.24 12.73 -1.72
C MET A 18 2.08 13.70 -1.90
N LEU A 19 2.30 14.99 -1.61
CA LEU A 19 1.31 16.05 -1.80
C LEU A 19 1.81 17.10 -2.81
N LYS A 20 0.88 17.65 -3.57
CA LYS A 20 1.05 18.85 -4.37
C LYS A 20 -0.20 19.72 -4.22
N ASP A 21 -0.01 20.97 -3.86
CA ASP A 21 -1.11 21.94 -3.65
C ASP A 21 -2.20 21.45 -2.67
N GLY A 22 -1.79 20.72 -1.63
CA GLY A 22 -2.69 20.16 -0.60
C GLY A 22 -3.49 18.93 -0.99
N VAL A 23 -3.26 18.38 -2.19
CA VAL A 23 -3.90 17.14 -2.68
C VAL A 23 -2.87 16.06 -2.96
N LEU A 24 -3.32 14.80 -3.01
CA LEU A 24 -2.45 13.66 -3.34
C LEU A 24 -1.84 13.86 -4.74
N SER A 25 -0.52 13.85 -4.80
CA SER A 25 0.23 14.15 -6.01
C SER A 25 0.10 13.05 -7.07
N GLU A 26 0.50 13.37 -8.31
CA GLU A 26 0.65 12.37 -9.37
C GLU A 26 1.73 11.34 -8.99
N THR A 27 2.83 11.77 -8.39
CA THR A 27 3.89 10.90 -7.87
C THR A 27 3.34 9.86 -6.90
N ALA A 28 2.54 10.27 -5.93
CA ALA A 28 1.90 9.35 -5.00
C ALA A 28 0.95 8.38 -5.70
N ARG A 29 0.15 8.85 -6.65
CA ARG A 29 -0.78 7.99 -7.41
C ARG A 29 -0.05 6.98 -8.29
N LYS A 30 1.09 7.33 -8.89
CA LYS A 30 1.93 6.38 -9.61
C LYS A 30 2.51 5.30 -8.69
N ALA A 31 3.03 5.68 -7.54
CA ALA A 31 3.52 4.71 -6.55
C ALA A 31 2.39 3.76 -6.08
N ILE A 32 1.19 4.29 -5.80
CA ILE A 32 0.01 3.49 -5.46
C ILE A 32 -0.35 2.53 -6.61
N ALA A 33 -0.33 2.99 -7.86
CA ALA A 33 -0.63 2.15 -9.01
C ALA A 33 0.27 0.92 -9.10
N GLY A 34 1.58 1.09 -8.90
CA GLY A 34 2.51 -0.05 -8.86
C GLY A 34 2.23 -0.99 -7.69
N MET A 35 1.86 -0.46 -6.53
CA MET A 35 1.42 -1.30 -5.40
C MET A 35 0.13 -2.07 -5.72
N MET A 36 -0.82 -1.47 -6.44
CA MET A 36 -2.04 -2.17 -6.88
C MET A 36 -1.74 -3.27 -7.88
N GLU A 37 -0.90 -2.99 -8.87
CA GLU A 37 -0.52 -3.95 -9.92
C GLU A 37 0.22 -5.18 -9.35
N LEU A 38 1.10 -4.96 -8.39
CA LEU A 38 1.91 -6.00 -7.78
C LEU A 38 1.36 -6.53 -6.44
N ALA A 39 0.20 -6.04 -5.98
CA ALA A 39 -0.39 -6.42 -4.70
C ALA A 39 -0.48 -7.95 -4.49
N PRO A 40 -0.92 -8.75 -5.48
CA PRO A 40 -0.97 -10.20 -5.31
C PRO A 40 0.41 -10.82 -5.04
N SER A 41 1.46 -10.36 -5.72
CA SER A 41 2.84 -10.84 -5.50
C SER A 41 3.43 -10.34 -4.18
N ILE A 42 3.09 -9.11 -3.76
CA ILE A 42 3.52 -8.56 -2.47
C ILE A 42 3.00 -9.41 -1.31
N THR A 43 1.85 -10.07 -1.47
CA THR A 43 1.29 -10.97 -0.46
C THR A 43 2.27 -12.11 -0.13
N ALA A 44 3.05 -12.62 -1.09
CA ALA A 44 4.07 -13.64 -0.83
C ALA A 44 5.22 -13.16 0.07
N PHE A 45 5.53 -11.86 0.05
CA PHE A 45 6.53 -11.25 0.94
C PHE A 45 5.96 -10.88 2.31
N GLY A 46 4.68 -10.47 2.34
CA GLY A 46 4.03 -9.90 3.51
C GLY A 46 3.25 -10.89 4.37
N ASN A 47 2.88 -12.04 3.84
CA ASN A 47 2.01 -13.04 4.46
C ASN A 47 2.60 -14.44 4.22
N THR A 48 3.65 -14.79 4.97
CA THR A 48 4.55 -15.89 4.64
C THR A 48 4.14 -17.24 5.22
N ASN A 49 3.10 -17.26 6.06
CA ASN A 49 2.62 -18.48 6.73
C ASN A 49 1.16 -18.79 6.32
N PRO A 50 0.76 -20.06 6.27
CA PRO A 50 -0.65 -20.42 6.02
C PRO A 50 -1.63 -19.73 6.98
N THR A 51 -1.25 -19.52 8.24
CA THR A 51 -2.07 -18.82 9.23
C THR A 51 -2.30 -17.33 8.93
N SER A 52 -1.45 -16.71 8.13
CA SER A 52 -1.63 -15.32 7.66
C SER A 52 -2.95 -15.16 6.90
N TYR A 53 -3.34 -16.19 6.15
CA TYR A 53 -4.52 -16.17 5.29
C TYR A 53 -5.83 -16.37 6.06
N PHE A 54 -5.79 -16.79 7.33
CA PHE A 54 -6.95 -16.75 8.22
C PHE A 54 -7.35 -15.31 8.58
N ARG A 55 -6.42 -14.36 8.42
CA ARG A 55 -6.69 -12.94 8.59
C ARG A 55 -7.17 -12.28 7.27
N LEU A 56 -6.67 -12.75 6.13
CA LEU A 56 -7.02 -12.25 4.79
C LEU A 56 -8.31 -12.90 4.27
N VAL A 57 -9.38 -12.77 5.04
CA VAL A 57 -10.72 -13.30 4.69
C VAL A 57 -11.73 -12.16 4.66
N PRO A 58 -12.79 -12.27 3.83
CA PRO A 58 -13.86 -11.28 3.78
C PRO A 58 -14.47 -11.00 5.17
N HIS A 59 -14.89 -9.76 5.38
CA HIS A 59 -15.55 -9.29 6.62
C HIS A 59 -14.65 -9.27 7.88
N GLN A 60 -13.34 -9.36 7.71
CA GLN A 60 -12.36 -9.11 8.77
C GLN A 60 -11.71 -7.73 8.59
N GLU A 61 -10.87 -7.30 9.54
CA GLU A 61 -10.18 -6.00 9.48
C GLU A 61 -9.15 -5.90 8.36
N ALA A 62 -8.57 -7.02 7.93
CA ALA A 62 -7.58 -7.03 6.86
C ALA A 62 -8.24 -6.86 5.50
N PRO A 63 -7.69 -6.01 4.64
CA PRO A 63 -8.20 -5.82 3.30
C PRO A 63 -7.93 -7.07 2.44
N THR A 64 -8.93 -7.52 1.69
CA THR A 64 -8.81 -8.63 0.74
C THR A 64 -8.89 -8.20 -0.71
N ASN A 65 -9.30 -6.97 -0.97
CA ASN A 65 -9.49 -6.42 -2.30
C ASN A 65 -8.35 -5.47 -2.69
N VAL A 66 -7.94 -5.54 -3.95
CA VAL A 66 -6.90 -4.67 -4.51
C VAL A 66 -7.52 -3.30 -4.80
N CYS A 67 -7.47 -2.42 -3.82
CA CYS A 67 -8.00 -1.06 -3.92
C CYS A 67 -7.27 -0.11 -2.96
N TRP A 68 -7.42 1.18 -3.22
CA TRP A 68 -6.86 2.22 -2.36
C TRP A 68 -7.88 3.35 -2.12
N GLY A 69 -7.67 4.14 -1.08
CA GLY A 69 -8.56 5.27 -0.80
C GLY A 69 -8.07 6.18 0.31
N ASP A 70 -8.67 7.36 0.35
CA ASP A 70 -8.38 8.38 1.36
C ASP A 70 -9.11 8.05 2.66
N ARG A 71 -8.36 8.01 3.78
CA ARG A 71 -8.90 7.81 5.15
C ARG A 71 -9.75 6.55 5.32
N ASN A 72 -9.80 5.70 4.31
CA ASN A 72 -10.65 4.51 4.28
C ASN A 72 -9.91 3.32 4.90
N ARG A 73 -10.45 2.73 5.96
CA ARG A 73 -9.84 1.58 6.65
C ARG A 73 -10.16 0.24 5.98
N SER A 74 -11.08 0.21 5.02
CA SER A 74 -11.47 -1.01 4.32
C SER A 74 -10.62 -1.33 3.09
N VAL A 75 -9.71 -0.43 2.69
CA VAL A 75 -8.88 -0.58 1.48
C VAL A 75 -7.50 -1.16 1.78
N LEU A 76 -6.87 -1.73 0.76
CA LEU A 76 -5.52 -2.32 0.82
C LEU A 76 -4.44 -1.26 1.04
N VAL A 77 -4.45 -0.19 0.24
CA VAL A 77 -3.56 0.96 0.43
C VAL A 77 -4.37 2.15 0.88
N ARG A 78 -4.12 2.58 2.11
CA ARG A 78 -4.77 3.74 2.69
C ARG A 78 -3.88 4.97 2.54
N VAL A 79 -4.47 6.08 2.13
CA VAL A 79 -3.90 7.40 2.34
C VAL A 79 -4.38 7.87 3.72
N PRO A 80 -3.50 7.96 4.74
CA PRO A 80 -3.90 8.37 6.08
C PRO A 80 -4.46 9.79 6.08
N LEU A 81 -5.10 10.17 7.18
CA LEU A 81 -5.53 11.54 7.41
C LEU A 81 -4.36 12.47 7.12
N GLY A 82 -4.54 13.35 6.15
CA GLY A 82 -3.47 14.19 5.65
C GLY A 82 -2.98 15.16 6.73
N TRP A 83 -1.69 15.32 6.76
CA TRP A 83 -1.02 16.33 7.57
C TRP A 83 -1.09 17.73 6.91
N ALA A 84 -1.96 17.89 5.91
CA ALA A 84 -2.24 19.16 5.23
C ALA A 84 -3.29 20.01 5.98
N ALA A 85 -3.40 19.84 7.29
CA ALA A 85 -4.28 20.66 8.12
C ALA A 85 -3.86 22.13 8.02
N LYS A 86 -4.81 23.01 7.68
CA LYS A 86 -4.58 24.45 7.65
C LYS A 86 -4.55 25.07 9.04
N THR A 87 -4.90 24.32 10.06
CA THR A 87 -5.00 24.77 11.44
C THR A 87 -4.08 23.94 12.30
N ASP A 88 -3.24 24.59 13.08
CA ASP A 88 -2.42 23.96 14.09
C ASP A 88 -3.30 23.55 15.28
N MET A 89 -3.54 22.25 15.40
CA MET A 89 -4.33 21.69 16.49
C MET A 89 -3.65 21.83 17.85
N CYS A 90 -2.32 21.93 17.91
CA CYS A 90 -1.60 22.16 19.16
C CYS A 90 -1.92 23.55 19.70
N THR A 91 -1.85 24.57 18.86
CA THR A 91 -2.22 25.95 19.21
C THR A 91 -3.71 26.06 19.59
N LEU A 92 -4.60 25.33 18.93
CA LEU A 92 -6.01 25.29 19.30
C LEU A 92 -6.25 24.62 20.65
N ALA A 93 -5.54 23.55 20.95
CA ALA A 93 -5.70 22.81 22.19
C ALA A 93 -5.02 23.52 23.38
N ASN A 94 -3.95 24.28 23.12
CA ASN A 94 -3.22 25.04 24.11
C ASN A 94 -3.16 26.54 23.73
N PRO A 95 -4.08 27.39 24.23
CA PRO A 95 -4.12 28.82 23.93
C PRO A 95 -2.87 29.61 24.37
N LEU A 96 -2.02 29.01 25.21
CA LEU A 96 -0.76 29.61 25.64
C LEU A 96 0.38 29.36 24.66
N GLU A 97 0.18 28.52 23.65
CA GLU A 97 1.15 28.20 22.62
C GLU A 97 1.01 29.16 21.43
N ASN A 98 2.01 30.00 21.24
CA ASN A 98 1.95 31.09 20.25
C ASN A 98 2.65 30.77 18.93
N GLU A 99 3.30 29.62 18.82
CA GLU A 99 4.08 29.24 17.61
C GLU A 99 3.69 27.85 17.10
N SER A 100 3.55 27.73 15.78
CA SER A 100 3.39 26.42 15.14
C SER A 100 4.74 25.71 15.10
N HIS A 101 4.84 24.58 15.82
CA HIS A 101 6.09 23.81 15.92
C HIS A 101 6.20 22.70 14.88
N PHE A 102 5.21 22.53 13.99
CA PHE A 102 5.16 21.39 13.09
C PHE A 102 5.05 21.80 11.62
N ASP A 103 6.12 21.61 10.86
CA ASP A 103 6.01 21.47 9.42
C ASP A 103 5.38 20.10 9.11
N THR A 104 4.07 20.11 8.81
CA THR A 104 3.31 18.92 8.46
C THR A 104 3.44 18.55 6.99
N SER A 105 4.00 19.42 6.14
CA SER A 105 4.14 19.22 4.70
C SER A 105 4.97 17.97 4.35
N GLN A 106 5.91 17.60 5.22
CA GLN A 106 6.82 16.47 5.02
C GLN A 106 6.29 15.13 5.58
N LYS A 107 5.08 15.09 6.16
CA LYS A 107 4.60 13.91 6.92
C LYS A 107 3.62 13.02 6.16
N GLN A 108 3.10 13.43 5.00
CA GLN A 108 2.17 12.59 4.25
C GLN A 108 2.83 11.28 3.80
N THR A 109 2.11 10.18 4.02
CA THR A 109 2.49 8.82 3.61
C THR A 109 1.34 8.14 2.90
N VAL A 110 1.60 6.97 2.34
CA VAL A 110 0.61 5.93 2.02
C VAL A 110 0.92 4.69 2.83
N GLU A 111 -0.10 3.91 3.16
CA GLU A 111 -0.03 2.78 4.08
C GLU A 111 -0.47 1.48 3.40
N MET A 112 0.46 0.52 3.25
CA MET A 112 0.12 -0.85 2.86
C MET A 112 -0.36 -1.62 4.09
N ARG A 113 -1.49 -2.35 3.98
CA ARG A 113 -2.18 -2.90 5.15
C ARG A 113 -2.36 -4.41 5.17
N SER A 114 -2.03 -5.11 4.08
CA SER A 114 -2.15 -6.57 4.03
C SER A 114 -1.09 -7.35 4.82
N PRO A 115 0.18 -6.92 4.93
CA PRO A 115 1.21 -7.69 5.61
C PRO A 115 0.89 -7.98 7.07
N ASP A 116 1.52 -8.99 7.63
CA ASP A 116 1.48 -9.33 9.05
C ASP A 116 2.86 -9.59 9.65
N GLY A 117 2.92 -9.93 10.93
CA GLY A 117 4.16 -10.12 11.67
C GLY A 117 5.01 -11.34 11.24
N SER A 118 4.55 -12.14 10.28
CA SER A 118 5.34 -13.25 9.71
C SER A 118 6.32 -12.80 8.64
N ALA A 119 6.16 -11.56 8.13
CA ALA A 119 6.98 -11.03 7.06
C ALA A 119 8.45 -10.89 7.43
N ASP A 120 9.34 -11.24 6.50
CA ASP A 120 10.71 -10.76 6.52
C ASP A 120 10.71 -9.28 6.11
N LEU A 121 11.04 -8.40 7.05
CA LEU A 121 10.95 -6.95 6.85
C LEU A 121 11.82 -6.45 5.70
N TYR A 122 13.00 -7.02 5.53
CA TYR A 122 13.91 -6.59 4.45
C TYR A 122 13.34 -6.96 3.08
N GLN A 123 12.83 -8.19 2.94
CA GLN A 123 12.22 -8.65 1.70
C GLN A 123 10.93 -7.89 1.40
N LEU A 124 10.08 -7.67 2.40
CA LEU A 124 8.84 -6.90 2.25
C LEU A 124 9.13 -5.46 1.81
N LEU A 125 10.05 -4.77 2.48
CA LEU A 125 10.39 -3.38 2.14
C LEU A 125 11.01 -3.27 0.75
N ALA A 126 11.89 -4.21 0.37
CA ALA A 126 12.43 -4.27 -0.98
C ALA A 126 11.32 -4.51 -2.02
N GLY A 127 10.40 -5.45 -1.76
CA GLY A 127 9.25 -5.72 -2.63
C GLY A 127 8.35 -4.50 -2.81
N LEU A 128 8.07 -3.76 -1.74
CA LEU A 128 7.30 -2.53 -1.79
C LEU A 128 8.03 -1.40 -2.55
N ALA A 129 9.35 -1.30 -2.40
CA ALA A 129 10.16 -0.34 -3.17
C ALA A 129 10.12 -0.67 -4.67
N VAL A 130 10.22 -1.96 -5.03
CA VAL A 130 10.04 -2.44 -6.41
C VAL A 130 8.66 -2.07 -6.94
N ALA A 131 7.62 -2.26 -6.14
CA ALA A 131 6.25 -1.92 -6.54
C ALA A 131 6.09 -0.42 -6.78
N CYS A 132 6.59 0.43 -5.90
CA CYS A 132 6.57 1.87 -6.11
C CYS A 132 7.31 2.27 -7.40
N ARG A 133 8.51 1.72 -7.64
CA ARG A 133 9.29 1.96 -8.86
C ARG A 133 8.50 1.53 -10.10
N HIS A 134 7.93 0.33 -10.09
CA HIS A 134 7.12 -0.20 -11.19
C HIS A 134 6.01 0.77 -11.59
N GLY A 135 5.35 1.40 -10.63
CA GLY A 135 4.33 2.42 -10.89
C GLY A 135 4.83 3.68 -11.61
N PHE A 136 6.14 3.96 -11.57
CA PHE A 136 6.75 5.04 -12.37
C PHE A 136 7.14 4.59 -13.78
N GLU A 137 7.28 3.29 -14.01
CA GLU A 137 7.75 2.71 -15.26
C GLU A 137 6.59 2.35 -16.21
N ILE A 138 5.41 2.03 -15.67
CA ILE A 138 4.24 1.67 -16.48
C ILE A 138 3.49 2.90 -16.99
N GLU A 139 3.12 2.89 -18.27
CA GLU A 139 2.46 4.03 -18.94
C GLU A 139 1.06 4.31 -18.41
N ASN A 140 0.31 3.27 -18.03
CA ASN A 140 -1.08 3.35 -17.59
C ASN A 140 -1.25 3.50 -16.07
N ALA A 141 -0.20 3.91 -15.34
CA ALA A 141 -0.23 4.00 -13.87
C ALA A 141 -1.40 4.84 -13.34
N LEU A 142 -1.67 5.99 -13.93
CA LEU A 142 -2.75 6.87 -13.46
C LEU A 142 -4.14 6.27 -13.71
N ASP A 143 -4.32 5.49 -14.77
CA ASP A 143 -5.57 4.77 -15.04
C ASP A 143 -5.77 3.64 -14.03
N ILE A 144 -4.70 2.90 -13.68
CA ILE A 144 -4.73 1.91 -12.59
C ILE A 144 -5.12 2.58 -11.27
N ALA A 145 -4.47 3.68 -10.92
CA ALA A 145 -4.79 4.42 -9.70
C ALA A 145 -6.25 4.86 -9.69
N LYS A 146 -6.78 5.37 -10.82
CA LYS A 146 -8.16 5.83 -10.94
C LYS A 146 -9.18 4.69 -10.79
N ARG A 147 -8.98 3.56 -11.48
CA ARG A 147 -9.94 2.43 -11.45
C ARG A 147 -9.95 1.67 -10.13
N THR A 148 -8.85 1.70 -9.38
CA THR A 148 -8.72 1.02 -8.07
C THR A 148 -9.03 1.94 -6.88
N TYR A 149 -9.38 3.20 -7.13
CA TYR A 149 -9.76 4.15 -6.09
C TYR A 149 -11.15 3.88 -5.54
N VAL A 150 -11.26 3.84 -4.21
CA VAL A 150 -12.53 3.61 -3.51
C VAL A 150 -12.71 4.65 -2.40
N ASN A 151 -13.75 5.45 -2.53
CA ASN A 151 -14.10 6.52 -1.58
C ASN A 151 -15.23 6.14 -0.59
N VAL A 152 -15.66 4.88 -0.61
CA VAL A 152 -16.76 4.37 0.22
C VAL A 152 -16.30 3.16 1.05
N ASN A 153 -17.01 2.88 2.14
CA ASN A 153 -16.76 1.66 2.89
C ASN A 153 -17.27 0.45 2.08
N ILE A 154 -16.34 -0.37 1.59
CA ILE A 154 -16.63 -1.54 0.74
C ILE A 154 -17.32 -2.69 1.49
N HIS A 155 -17.35 -2.66 2.83
CA HIS A 155 -18.03 -3.67 3.65
C HIS A 155 -19.54 -3.38 3.84
N GLN A 156 -20.02 -2.25 3.35
CA GLN A 156 -21.46 -1.94 3.36
C GLN A 156 -22.16 -2.61 2.19
N LYS A 157 -23.32 -3.24 2.45
CA LYS A 157 -24.10 -3.99 1.45
C LYS A 157 -24.41 -3.18 0.18
N GLU A 158 -24.59 -1.88 0.31
CA GLU A 158 -24.87 -0.95 -0.78
C GLU A 158 -23.73 -0.83 -1.80
N ASN A 159 -22.51 -1.28 -1.44
CA ASN A 159 -21.33 -1.17 -2.26
C ASN A 159 -20.81 -2.52 -2.82
N GLU A 160 -21.59 -3.59 -2.70
CA GLU A 160 -21.22 -4.94 -3.16
C GLU A 160 -20.84 -4.99 -4.65
N ASP A 161 -21.51 -4.23 -5.49
CA ASP A 161 -21.21 -4.21 -6.93
C ASP A 161 -19.84 -3.58 -7.23
N LYS A 162 -19.43 -2.57 -6.46
CA LYS A 162 -18.07 -2.00 -6.55
C LYS A 162 -17.04 -3.00 -6.08
N LEU A 163 -17.36 -3.75 -5.03
CA LEU A 163 -16.50 -4.78 -4.48
C LEU A 163 -16.24 -5.91 -5.50
N LYS A 164 -17.28 -6.37 -6.18
CA LYS A 164 -17.19 -7.44 -7.20
C LYS A 164 -16.32 -7.07 -8.41
N ALA A 165 -16.20 -5.76 -8.70
CA ALA A 165 -15.37 -5.27 -9.81
C ALA A 165 -13.87 -5.19 -9.45
N LEU A 166 -13.50 -5.32 -8.18
CA LEU A 166 -12.12 -5.25 -7.72
C LEU A 166 -11.45 -6.63 -7.74
N ALA A 167 -10.19 -6.67 -8.14
CA ALA A 167 -9.37 -7.87 -7.98
C ALA A 167 -9.20 -8.20 -6.49
N GLN A 168 -9.05 -9.47 -6.18
CA GLN A 168 -8.82 -9.96 -4.82
C GLN A 168 -7.36 -10.34 -4.62
N LEU A 169 -6.89 -10.22 -3.38
CA LEU A 169 -5.60 -10.78 -2.98
C LEU A 169 -5.67 -12.31 -2.99
N PRO A 170 -4.52 -13.00 -3.16
CA PRO A 170 -4.44 -14.44 -2.98
C PRO A 170 -4.95 -14.86 -1.60
N ASP A 171 -5.54 -16.05 -1.52
CA ASP A 171 -6.12 -16.64 -0.31
C ASP A 171 -5.24 -17.73 0.33
N SER A 172 -4.06 -17.95 -0.21
CA SER A 172 -3.13 -18.98 0.27
C SER A 172 -1.68 -18.66 -0.10
N CYS A 173 -0.73 -19.29 0.60
CA CYS A 173 0.70 -19.20 0.26
C CYS A 173 0.95 -19.67 -1.18
N ALA A 174 0.33 -20.78 -1.60
CA ALA A 174 0.49 -21.28 -2.96
C ALA A 174 0.00 -20.29 -4.01
N ALA A 175 -1.19 -19.70 -3.83
CA ALA A 175 -1.73 -18.71 -4.75
C ALA A 175 -0.87 -17.45 -4.80
N SER A 176 -0.33 -16.98 -3.68
CA SER A 176 0.58 -15.81 -3.66
C SER A 176 1.93 -16.12 -4.33
N ALA A 177 2.46 -17.33 -4.13
CA ALA A 177 3.67 -17.80 -4.80
C ALA A 177 3.50 -17.89 -6.31
N GLU A 178 2.34 -18.37 -6.80
CA GLU A 178 2.02 -18.36 -8.23
C GLU A 178 1.96 -16.92 -8.80
N CYS A 179 1.38 -15.99 -8.07
CA CYS A 179 1.36 -14.59 -8.48
C CYS A 179 2.79 -14.03 -8.56
N LEU A 180 3.63 -14.30 -7.56
CA LEU A 180 5.02 -13.88 -7.57
C LEU A 180 5.80 -14.52 -8.73
N GLN A 181 5.59 -15.81 -9.01
CA GLN A 181 6.21 -16.50 -10.14
C GLN A 181 5.85 -15.86 -11.48
N LYS A 182 4.60 -15.43 -11.68
CA LYS A 182 4.15 -14.76 -12.91
C LYS A 182 4.77 -13.38 -13.10
N GLN A 183 5.05 -12.67 -12.02
CA GLN A 183 5.57 -11.30 -12.03
C GLN A 183 7.06 -11.21 -11.63
N ARG A 184 7.76 -12.34 -11.50
CA ARG A 184 9.13 -12.40 -10.96
C ARG A 184 10.11 -11.49 -11.68
N THR A 185 9.97 -11.31 -13.00
CA THR A 185 10.86 -10.45 -13.80
C THR A 185 10.86 -9.00 -13.32
N VAL A 186 9.75 -8.49 -12.79
CA VAL A 186 9.67 -7.13 -12.24
C VAL A 186 10.49 -7.02 -10.94
N PHE A 187 10.48 -8.06 -10.12
CA PHE A 187 11.23 -8.10 -8.86
C PHE A 187 12.72 -8.37 -9.06
N GLU A 188 13.07 -9.16 -10.06
CA GLU A 188 14.47 -9.47 -10.43
C GLU A 188 15.13 -8.33 -11.21
N GLN A 189 14.36 -7.45 -11.83
CA GLN A 189 14.85 -6.31 -12.58
C GLN A 189 15.76 -5.43 -11.71
N TYR A 190 16.82 -4.92 -12.30
CA TYR A 190 17.89 -4.15 -11.64
C TYR A 190 18.57 -4.88 -10.48
N HIS A 191 18.50 -6.21 -10.45
CA HIS A 191 19.14 -7.05 -9.43
C HIS A 191 18.71 -6.73 -7.97
N VAL A 192 17.47 -6.26 -7.78
CA VAL A 192 16.93 -6.02 -6.42
C VAL A 192 16.74 -7.35 -5.70
N PHE A 193 16.12 -8.33 -6.38
CA PHE A 193 16.08 -9.72 -5.93
C PHE A 193 16.88 -10.61 -6.86
N SER A 194 17.68 -11.50 -6.30
CA SER A 194 18.28 -12.57 -7.12
C SER A 194 17.22 -13.63 -7.45
N PRO A 195 17.37 -14.37 -8.58
CA PRO A 195 16.47 -15.49 -8.88
C PRO A 195 16.35 -16.49 -7.72
N ALA A 196 17.47 -16.80 -7.05
CA ALA A 196 17.48 -17.71 -5.91
C ALA A 196 16.68 -17.19 -4.71
N MET A 197 16.65 -15.87 -4.47
CA MET A 197 15.80 -15.29 -3.43
C MET A 197 14.32 -15.45 -3.77
N ILE A 198 13.93 -15.18 -5.02
CA ILE A 198 12.54 -15.36 -5.47
C ILE A 198 12.14 -16.82 -5.39
N ASP A 199 13.00 -17.74 -5.86
CA ASP A 199 12.77 -19.20 -5.74
C ASP A 199 12.59 -19.62 -4.27
N GLY A 200 13.44 -19.10 -3.37
CA GLY A 200 13.34 -19.36 -1.94
C GLY A 200 12.04 -18.86 -1.29
N ILE A 201 11.43 -17.80 -1.81
CA ILE A 201 10.12 -17.30 -1.34
C ILE A 201 8.99 -18.16 -1.89
N ILE A 202 9.07 -18.58 -3.16
CA ILE A 202 8.05 -19.39 -3.83
C ILE A 202 8.00 -20.81 -3.26
N CYS A 203 9.15 -21.37 -2.83
CA CYS A 203 9.25 -22.74 -2.31
C CYS A 203 8.95 -22.86 -0.79
N LYS A 204 8.65 -21.78 -0.10
CA LYS A 204 8.24 -21.81 1.32
C LYS A 204 6.79 -22.25 1.46
#